data_75e85292fafe716dfb969b3f58438fc3
#
_entry.id   75e85292fafe716dfb969b3f58438fc3
#
_cell.length_a   1.000
_cell.length_b   1.000
_cell.length_c   1.000
_cell.angle_alpha   90.00
_cell.angle_beta   90.00
_cell.angle_gamma   90.00
#
_symmetry.space_group_name_H-M   'P 1'
#
loop_
_entity.id
_entity.type
_entity.pdbx_description
1 polymer ?
#
loop_
_entity_poly.entity_id
_entity_poly.type
_entity_poly.pdbx_seq_one_letter_code
_entity_poly.pdbx_strand_id
1 'polypeptide(L)'
;MSTLLPRSIREGGNRFSFVTRDLQHYLRARSAPGPHPLLAADNLLTVETNDVPNLLDRLERLQPVLGFDGVLTSCDYYLPAAAKAAERLGLPGAPPDAVERACSKDLTRKTLREAGVPGPAFALAETASGLEEAAEALGYPLVIKPVDLCAGMFVRRVDGPDQLREAHNELLEFPVNARGQRRNPVVLLEELLTGPEVSVETVTFRGETTVVGVTDKSVAGQPWFVESGHMFPAALDAATAEAVAETSVAAVEALGLDNVVGHTEVKLTPQGPRVVEVNPRPAGNQITELVRRVTGIDLAAVYAQIALGEKPDLHPVGTGAASAAISFLLPPREGTIAEIGGVAELAADPAVVDWVVKGPGHRAGAATSNNNYLGHVMVTSAEAGAARARAESLVAGLDVRYAEAVK
;
A
#
# COMPACT_ATOMS: atom_id res chain seq x y z
N MET A 1 -5.83 0.70 6.45
CA MET A 1 -5.80 -0.74 6.86
C MET A 1 -5.68 -0.94 8.37
N SER A 2 -4.84 -0.25 9.12
CA SER A 2 -4.65 -0.46 10.57
C SER A 2 -5.92 -0.33 11.43
N THR A 3 -6.92 0.40 10.98
CA THR A 3 -8.23 0.52 11.65
C THR A 3 -9.33 -0.33 10.98
N LEU A 4 -9.21 -0.62 9.68
CA LEU A 4 -10.18 -1.44 8.94
C LEU A 4 -10.10 -2.91 9.36
N LEU A 5 -8.91 -3.48 9.39
CA LEU A 5 -8.72 -4.90 9.67
C LEU A 5 -9.27 -5.34 11.04
N PRO A 6 -8.95 -4.65 12.18
CA PRO A 6 -9.57 -4.97 13.47
C PRO A 6 -11.10 -4.88 13.46
N ARG A 7 -11.66 -3.91 12.73
CA ARG A 7 -13.11 -3.76 12.58
C ARG A 7 -13.72 -4.93 11.82
N SER A 8 -13.19 -5.24 10.64
CA SER A 8 -13.70 -6.34 9.79
C SER A 8 -13.62 -7.69 10.51
N ILE A 9 -12.54 -7.95 11.29
CA ILE A 9 -12.44 -9.16 12.12
C ILE A 9 -13.60 -9.24 13.12
N ARG A 10 -13.91 -8.14 13.81
CA ARG A 10 -15.01 -8.11 14.82
C ARG A 10 -16.39 -8.20 14.17
N GLU A 11 -16.60 -7.50 13.07
CA GLU A 11 -17.85 -7.57 12.29
C GLU A 11 -18.10 -8.97 11.72
N GLY A 12 -17.04 -9.72 11.40
CA GLY A 12 -17.09 -11.14 11.05
C GLY A 12 -17.33 -12.08 12.23
N GLY A 13 -17.59 -11.56 13.45
CA GLY A 13 -17.85 -12.36 14.65
C GLY A 13 -16.60 -12.97 15.30
N ASN A 14 -15.41 -12.63 14.82
CA ASN A 14 -14.16 -13.18 15.30
C ASN A 14 -13.57 -12.35 16.46
N ARG A 15 -12.78 -13.01 17.30
CA ARG A 15 -11.96 -12.40 18.33
C ARG A 15 -10.56 -12.15 17.79
N PHE A 16 -9.82 -11.21 18.38
CA PHE A 16 -8.41 -11.03 18.01
C PHE A 16 -7.52 -10.62 19.18
N SER A 17 -6.29 -11.10 19.13
CA SER A 17 -5.19 -10.66 19.97
C SER A 17 -4.29 -9.73 19.15
N PHE A 18 -4.05 -8.52 19.63
CA PHE A 18 -3.15 -7.58 18.96
C PHE A 18 -1.75 -7.69 19.53
N VAL A 19 -0.78 -8.06 18.69
CA VAL A 19 0.62 -8.24 19.06
C VAL A 19 1.43 -7.06 18.52
N THR A 20 2.17 -6.37 19.39
CA THR A 20 2.99 -5.22 19.00
C THR A 20 4.13 -4.99 19.97
N ARG A 21 5.23 -4.40 19.50
CA ARG A 21 6.31 -3.89 20.35
C ARG A 21 5.99 -2.51 20.95
N ASP A 22 5.19 -1.71 20.27
CA ASP A 22 4.81 -0.35 20.68
C ASP A 22 3.32 -0.09 20.40
N LEU A 23 2.49 -0.27 21.43
CA LEU A 23 1.07 0.01 21.34
C LEU A 23 0.78 1.51 21.12
N GLN A 24 1.61 2.39 21.70
CA GLN A 24 1.42 3.85 21.61
C GLN A 24 1.56 4.34 20.18
N HIS A 25 2.42 3.71 19.37
CA HIS A 25 2.57 4.03 17.97
C HIS A 25 1.21 3.96 17.24
N TYR A 26 0.44 2.91 17.48
CA TYR A 26 -0.87 2.70 16.83
C TYR A 26 -1.96 3.59 17.41
N LEU A 27 -1.98 3.82 18.72
CA LEU A 27 -3.00 4.64 19.37
C LEU A 27 -2.89 6.14 19.04
N ARG A 28 -1.68 6.62 18.68
CA ARG A 28 -1.46 8.01 18.23
C ARG A 28 -2.08 8.31 16.87
N ALA A 29 -2.22 7.31 16.00
CA ALA A 29 -2.77 7.42 14.66
C ALA A 29 -4.31 7.53 14.67
N ARG A 30 -4.89 8.42 15.49
CA ARG A 30 -6.33 8.59 15.62
C ARG A 30 -6.88 9.42 14.47
N SER A 31 -7.69 8.83 13.62
CA SER A 31 -8.28 9.48 12.44
C SER A 31 -9.80 9.66 12.49
N ALA A 32 -10.50 9.16 13.52
CA ALA A 32 -11.96 9.25 13.62
C ALA A 32 -12.43 9.48 15.05
N PRO A 33 -13.63 10.08 15.25
CA PRO A 33 -14.29 10.14 16.57
C PRO A 33 -14.64 8.73 17.06
N GLY A 34 -14.52 8.51 18.37
CA GLY A 34 -14.86 7.22 19.00
C GLY A 34 -13.66 6.45 19.54
N PRO A 35 -13.88 5.27 20.16
CA PRO A 35 -12.80 4.43 20.65
C PRO A 35 -11.97 3.88 19.51
N HIS A 36 -10.65 3.76 19.72
CA HIS A 36 -9.76 3.20 18.73
C HIS A 36 -10.10 1.72 18.49
N PRO A 37 -10.21 1.21 17.23
CA PRO A 37 -10.61 -0.17 16.95
C PRO A 37 -9.72 -1.24 17.61
N LEU A 38 -8.45 -0.96 17.87
CA LEU A 38 -7.56 -1.86 18.59
C LEU A 38 -7.97 -2.09 20.05
N LEU A 39 -8.76 -1.19 20.65
CA LEU A 39 -9.29 -1.38 22.01
C LEU A 39 -10.40 -2.44 22.07
N ALA A 40 -10.88 -2.91 20.93
CA ALA A 40 -11.76 -4.06 20.82
C ALA A 40 -11.01 -5.40 20.83
N ALA A 41 -9.68 -5.41 20.91
CA ALA A 41 -8.89 -6.64 21.04
C ALA A 41 -9.20 -7.36 22.35
N ASP A 42 -9.30 -8.68 22.29
CA ASP A 42 -9.47 -9.52 23.49
C ASP A 42 -8.18 -9.57 24.31
N ASN A 43 -7.03 -9.46 23.63
CA ASN A 43 -5.72 -9.37 24.25
C ASN A 43 -4.85 -8.33 23.55
N LEU A 44 -4.09 -7.58 24.35
CA LEU A 44 -3.03 -6.69 23.88
C LEU A 44 -1.71 -7.25 24.36
N LEU A 45 -0.89 -7.77 23.47
CA LEU A 45 0.35 -8.47 23.77
C LEU A 45 1.55 -7.61 23.34
N THR A 46 2.38 -7.22 24.32
CA THR A 46 3.65 -6.54 24.05
C THR A 46 4.74 -7.59 23.84
N VAL A 47 5.27 -7.65 22.62
CA VAL A 47 6.33 -8.58 22.21
C VAL A 47 7.31 -7.81 21.32
N GLU A 48 8.62 -8.10 21.40
CA GLU A 48 9.59 -7.51 20.47
C GLU A 48 9.42 -8.13 19.08
N THR A 49 8.62 -7.47 18.24
CA THR A 49 8.23 -7.96 16.91
C THR A 49 9.35 -7.85 15.86
N ASN A 50 10.44 -7.16 16.16
CA ASN A 50 11.63 -7.09 15.31
C ASN A 50 12.59 -8.26 15.54
N ASP A 51 12.50 -8.93 16.71
CA ASP A 51 13.19 -10.18 17.01
C ASP A 51 12.26 -11.35 16.61
N VAL A 52 12.35 -11.76 15.35
CA VAL A 52 11.46 -12.80 14.80
C VAL A 52 11.58 -14.13 15.57
N PRO A 53 12.76 -14.67 15.91
CA PRO A 53 12.88 -15.87 16.75
C PRO A 53 12.12 -15.74 18.07
N ASN A 54 12.30 -14.64 18.80
CA ASN A 54 11.61 -14.39 20.07
C ASN A 54 10.09 -14.28 19.86
N LEU A 55 9.64 -13.60 18.81
CA LEU A 55 8.22 -13.49 18.45
C LEU A 55 7.61 -14.89 18.24
N LEU A 56 8.26 -15.75 17.45
CA LEU A 56 7.77 -17.10 17.14
C LEU A 56 7.69 -17.96 18.42
N ASP A 57 8.75 -17.99 19.22
CA ASP A 57 8.76 -18.73 20.48
C ASP A 57 7.68 -18.24 21.46
N ARG A 58 7.43 -16.93 21.49
CA ARG A 58 6.39 -16.36 22.33
C ARG A 58 4.99 -16.76 21.89
N LEU A 59 4.72 -16.70 20.59
CA LEU A 59 3.43 -17.10 20.02
C LEU A 59 3.17 -18.59 20.19
N GLU A 60 4.17 -19.44 20.00
CA GLU A 60 4.06 -20.89 20.20
C GLU A 60 3.71 -21.23 21.67
N ARG A 61 4.30 -20.55 22.65
CA ARG A 61 3.95 -20.72 24.08
C ARG A 61 2.55 -20.22 24.40
N LEU A 62 2.02 -19.23 23.70
CA LEU A 62 0.68 -18.68 23.91
C LEU A 62 -0.40 -19.48 23.20
N GLN A 63 -0.05 -20.21 22.13
CA GLN A 63 -0.98 -20.98 21.32
C GLN A 63 -1.89 -21.93 22.15
N PRO A 64 -1.39 -22.74 23.10
CA PRO A 64 -2.24 -23.64 23.89
C PRO A 64 -3.24 -22.93 24.81
N VAL A 65 -2.99 -21.65 25.15
CA VAL A 65 -3.81 -20.86 26.08
C VAL A 65 -4.80 -19.98 25.34
N LEU A 66 -4.35 -19.34 24.26
CA LEU A 66 -5.15 -18.35 23.51
C LEU A 66 -5.87 -18.94 22.30
N GLY A 67 -5.40 -20.09 21.76
CA GLY A 67 -6.04 -20.81 20.68
C GLY A 67 -6.18 -19.97 19.43
N PHE A 68 -5.04 -19.56 18.83
CA PHE A 68 -5.05 -18.81 17.59
C PHE A 68 -5.46 -19.72 16.41
N ASP A 69 -6.39 -19.26 15.59
CA ASP A 69 -6.84 -19.93 14.37
C ASP A 69 -6.24 -19.30 13.10
N GLY A 70 -5.67 -18.10 13.21
CA GLY A 70 -5.03 -17.39 12.10
C GLY A 70 -4.06 -16.31 12.56
N VAL A 71 -3.12 -15.96 11.69
CA VAL A 71 -2.16 -14.86 11.88
C VAL A 71 -2.15 -13.98 10.65
N LEU A 72 -2.30 -12.67 10.84
CA LEU A 72 -2.28 -11.72 9.73
C LEU A 72 -1.77 -10.34 10.15
N THR A 73 -1.30 -9.57 9.19
CA THR A 73 -0.90 -8.17 9.37
C THR A 73 -1.13 -7.38 8.08
N SER A 74 -1.42 -6.09 8.21
CA SER A 74 -1.47 -5.16 7.08
C SER A 74 -0.24 -4.24 7.02
N CYS A 75 0.78 -4.49 7.83
CA CYS A 75 2.01 -3.70 7.86
C CYS A 75 3.09 -4.39 7.05
N ASP A 76 3.53 -3.77 5.95
CA ASP A 76 4.52 -4.31 5.02
C ASP A 76 5.77 -4.85 5.73
N TYR A 77 6.27 -4.13 6.73
CA TYR A 77 7.47 -4.51 7.48
C TYR A 77 7.32 -5.78 8.33
N TYR A 78 6.10 -6.27 8.55
CA TYR A 78 5.82 -7.45 9.37
C TYR A 78 5.17 -8.61 8.60
N LEU A 79 4.91 -8.46 7.29
CA LEU A 79 4.34 -9.53 6.47
C LEU A 79 5.18 -10.81 6.50
N PRO A 80 6.53 -10.76 6.32
CA PRO A 80 7.35 -11.97 6.42
C PRO A 80 7.31 -12.61 7.82
N ALA A 81 7.28 -11.80 8.88
CA ALA A 81 7.21 -12.31 10.24
C ALA A 81 5.84 -12.96 10.55
N ALA A 82 4.75 -12.40 10.03
CA ALA A 82 3.41 -12.96 10.18
C ALA A 82 3.26 -14.29 9.42
N ALA A 83 3.80 -14.38 8.20
CA ALA A 83 3.79 -15.63 7.42
C ALA A 83 4.58 -16.74 8.14
N LYS A 84 5.79 -16.43 8.64
CA LYS A 84 6.59 -17.36 9.46
C LYS A 84 5.87 -17.77 10.76
N ALA A 85 5.10 -16.86 11.36
CA ALA A 85 4.32 -17.18 12.56
C ALA A 85 3.14 -18.13 12.25
N ALA A 86 2.42 -17.90 11.14
CA ALA A 86 1.36 -18.80 10.70
C ALA A 86 1.91 -20.21 10.43
N GLU A 87 3.00 -20.32 9.67
CA GLU A 87 3.66 -21.59 9.38
C GLU A 87 4.12 -22.31 10.65
N ARG A 88 4.81 -21.61 11.58
CA ARG A 88 5.30 -22.16 12.85
C ARG A 88 4.19 -22.71 13.74
N LEU A 89 3.02 -22.09 13.69
CA LEU A 89 1.85 -22.50 14.47
C LEU A 89 0.98 -23.55 13.74
N GLY A 90 1.33 -23.92 12.50
CA GLY A 90 0.53 -24.83 11.68
C GLY A 90 -0.81 -24.26 11.25
N LEU A 91 -0.91 -22.93 11.13
CA LEU A 91 -2.12 -22.20 10.77
C LEU A 91 -2.14 -21.88 9.26
N PRO A 92 -3.34 -21.65 8.68
CA PRO A 92 -3.46 -21.17 7.32
C PRO A 92 -2.70 -19.84 7.11
N GLY A 93 -2.10 -19.67 5.94
CA GLY A 93 -1.36 -18.45 5.61
C GLY A 93 -0.62 -18.55 4.28
N ALA A 94 -0.05 -17.45 3.85
CA ALA A 94 0.78 -17.40 2.67
C ALA A 94 2.15 -18.07 2.93
N PRO A 95 2.77 -18.73 1.94
CA PRO A 95 4.09 -19.33 2.08
C PRO A 95 5.14 -18.25 2.46
N PRO A 96 5.93 -18.44 3.54
CA PRO A 96 6.88 -17.42 4.01
C PRO A 96 7.88 -16.97 2.95
N ASP A 97 8.44 -17.90 2.18
CA ASP A 97 9.40 -17.59 1.11
C ASP A 97 8.78 -16.78 -0.03
N ALA A 98 7.50 -17.01 -0.34
CA ALA A 98 6.76 -16.24 -1.33
C ALA A 98 6.52 -14.80 -0.84
N VAL A 99 6.12 -14.66 0.42
CA VAL A 99 5.96 -13.34 1.05
C VAL A 99 7.28 -12.58 1.11
N GLU A 100 8.38 -13.25 1.45
CA GLU A 100 9.72 -12.64 1.47
C GLU A 100 10.13 -12.15 0.08
N ARG A 101 9.92 -12.97 -0.97
CA ARG A 101 10.15 -12.56 -2.37
C ARG A 101 9.33 -11.33 -2.77
N ALA A 102 8.07 -11.28 -2.39
CA ALA A 102 7.18 -10.16 -2.73
C ALA A 102 7.52 -8.89 -1.93
N CYS A 103 7.94 -9.00 -0.67
CA CYS A 103 8.27 -7.87 0.19
C CYS A 103 9.67 -7.27 -0.07
N SER A 104 10.52 -7.93 -0.85
CA SER A 104 11.86 -7.44 -1.21
C SER A 104 11.92 -7.14 -2.70
N LYS A 105 12.03 -5.85 -3.07
CA LYS A 105 11.94 -5.42 -4.47
C LYS A 105 12.99 -6.04 -5.38
N ASP A 106 14.20 -6.32 -4.85
CA ASP A 106 15.25 -7.00 -5.60
C ASP A 106 14.91 -8.47 -5.87
N LEU A 107 14.33 -9.18 -4.89
CA LEU A 107 13.87 -10.55 -5.07
C LEU A 107 12.66 -10.61 -6.01
N THR A 108 11.71 -9.68 -5.87
CA THR A 108 10.59 -9.53 -6.80
C THR A 108 11.10 -9.41 -8.24
N ARG A 109 12.04 -8.48 -8.50
CA ARG A 109 12.56 -8.26 -9.85
C ARG A 109 13.28 -9.47 -10.43
N LYS A 110 14.10 -10.15 -9.63
CA LYS A 110 14.79 -11.37 -10.05
C LYS A 110 13.79 -12.48 -10.41
N THR A 111 12.83 -12.73 -9.53
CA THR A 111 11.82 -13.78 -9.72
C THR A 111 10.95 -13.52 -10.95
N LEU A 112 10.42 -12.29 -11.11
CA LEU A 112 9.58 -11.94 -12.25
C LEU A 112 10.35 -12.03 -13.58
N ARG A 113 11.60 -11.58 -13.61
CA ARG A 113 12.47 -11.70 -14.79
C ARG A 113 12.72 -13.16 -15.17
N GLU A 114 13.02 -14.02 -14.21
CA GLU A 114 13.25 -15.46 -14.42
C GLU A 114 11.99 -16.17 -14.93
N ALA A 115 10.81 -15.74 -14.48
CA ALA A 115 9.52 -16.25 -14.95
C ALA A 115 9.04 -15.61 -16.26
N GLY A 116 9.77 -14.64 -16.83
CA GLY A 116 9.36 -13.95 -18.05
C GLY A 116 8.19 -12.97 -17.88
N VAL A 117 7.85 -12.60 -16.66
CA VAL A 117 6.81 -11.59 -16.38
C VAL A 117 7.33 -10.19 -16.69
N PRO A 118 6.62 -9.38 -17.52
CA PRO A 118 7.09 -8.07 -17.92
C PRO A 118 7.28 -7.09 -16.73
N GLY A 119 8.45 -6.48 -16.64
CA GLY A 119 8.81 -5.45 -15.67
C GLY A 119 9.86 -4.50 -16.25
N PRO A 120 10.32 -3.49 -15.49
CA PRO A 120 11.40 -2.63 -15.93
C PRO A 120 12.73 -3.38 -16.04
N ALA A 121 13.61 -2.92 -16.92
CA ALA A 121 15.01 -3.25 -16.83
C ALA A 121 15.56 -2.72 -15.49
N PHE A 122 16.46 -3.48 -14.83
CA PHE A 122 16.92 -3.10 -13.50
C PHE A 122 18.36 -3.52 -13.23
N ALA A 123 18.98 -2.83 -12.30
CA ALA A 123 20.28 -3.18 -11.72
C ALA A 123 20.25 -2.97 -10.20
N LEU A 124 21.14 -3.66 -9.50
CA LEU A 124 21.29 -3.60 -8.04
C LEU A 124 22.70 -3.18 -7.70
N ALA A 125 22.86 -2.34 -6.70
CA ALA A 125 24.17 -1.92 -6.20
C ALA A 125 24.12 -1.66 -4.69
N GLU A 126 25.26 -1.85 -4.01
CA GLU A 126 25.44 -1.61 -2.58
C GLU A 126 26.45 -0.47 -2.32
N THR A 127 27.18 -0.05 -3.34
CA THR A 127 28.23 0.98 -3.24
C THR A 127 27.97 2.12 -4.21
N ALA A 128 28.51 3.30 -3.92
CA ALA A 128 28.38 4.46 -4.80
C ALA A 128 28.97 4.19 -6.21
N SER A 129 30.14 3.56 -6.31
CA SER A 129 30.73 3.19 -7.60
C SER A 129 29.89 2.17 -8.37
N GLY A 130 29.36 1.15 -7.68
CA GLY A 130 28.46 0.17 -8.31
C GLY A 130 27.16 0.80 -8.80
N LEU A 131 26.65 1.84 -8.10
CA LEU A 131 25.47 2.60 -8.57
C LEU A 131 25.78 3.40 -9.84
N GLU A 132 26.93 4.05 -9.92
CA GLU A 132 27.33 4.81 -11.11
C GLU A 132 27.51 3.87 -12.33
N GLU A 133 28.19 2.74 -12.17
CA GLU A 133 28.34 1.72 -13.21
C GLU A 133 26.97 1.14 -13.67
N ALA A 134 26.08 0.84 -12.72
CA ALA A 134 24.76 0.35 -12.99
C ALA A 134 23.88 1.38 -13.74
N ALA A 135 24.00 2.65 -13.37
CA ALA A 135 23.27 3.74 -14.01
C ALA A 135 23.77 4.01 -15.44
N GLU A 136 25.08 3.91 -15.68
CA GLU A 136 25.65 4.02 -17.03
C GLU A 136 25.17 2.89 -17.94
N ALA A 137 25.06 1.66 -17.40
CA ALA A 137 24.59 0.51 -18.16
C ALA A 137 23.09 0.58 -18.51
N LEU A 138 22.25 1.11 -17.61
CA LEU A 138 20.81 1.27 -17.85
C LEU A 138 20.46 2.50 -18.67
N GLY A 139 21.22 3.60 -18.53
CA GLY A 139 20.94 4.89 -19.14
C GLY A 139 19.90 5.73 -18.39
N TYR A 140 20.11 7.05 -18.38
CA TYR A 140 19.17 8.02 -17.78
C TYR A 140 18.02 8.37 -18.74
N PRO A 141 16.82 8.75 -18.26
CA PRO A 141 16.44 8.87 -16.86
C PRO A 141 16.13 7.51 -16.20
N LEU A 142 16.39 7.41 -14.89
CA LEU A 142 16.19 6.22 -14.10
C LEU A 142 15.25 6.47 -12.91
N VAL A 143 14.75 5.40 -12.30
CA VAL A 143 14.15 5.42 -10.97
C VAL A 143 15.12 4.77 -9.98
N ILE A 144 15.48 5.50 -8.91
CA ILE A 144 16.19 4.96 -7.76
C ILE A 144 15.20 4.64 -6.64
N LYS A 145 15.36 3.49 -5.99
CA LYS A 145 14.54 3.10 -4.84
C LYS A 145 15.24 2.12 -3.91
N PRO A 146 14.94 2.17 -2.58
CA PRO A 146 15.34 1.14 -1.63
C PRO A 146 14.58 -0.15 -1.90
N VAL A 147 15.17 -1.30 -1.57
CA VAL A 147 14.52 -2.62 -1.78
C VAL A 147 13.50 -2.97 -0.71
N ASP A 148 13.53 -2.32 0.45
CA ASP A 148 12.86 -2.71 1.70
C ASP A 148 11.97 -1.63 2.34
N LEU A 149 11.65 -0.55 1.61
CA LEU A 149 10.72 0.48 2.08
C LEU A 149 9.40 0.47 1.29
N CYS A 150 8.35 1.01 1.90
CA CYS A 150 7.00 1.11 1.38
C CYS A 150 6.53 2.58 1.29
N ALA A 151 5.30 2.83 0.82
CA ALA A 151 4.66 4.14 0.71
C ALA A 151 5.43 5.16 -0.16
N GLY A 152 6.16 4.70 -1.17
CA GLY A 152 6.93 5.55 -2.07
C GLY A 152 8.14 6.25 -1.42
N MET A 153 8.54 5.85 -0.21
CA MET A 153 9.66 6.49 0.50
C MET A 153 10.96 6.34 -0.29
N PHE A 154 11.64 7.47 -0.54
CA PHE A 154 12.89 7.57 -1.31
C PHE A 154 12.80 7.02 -2.75
N VAL A 155 11.60 6.79 -3.28
CA VAL A 155 11.43 6.47 -4.69
C VAL A 155 11.43 7.76 -5.48
N ARG A 156 12.39 7.94 -6.38
CA ARG A 156 12.43 9.13 -7.24
C ARG A 156 13.10 8.91 -8.58
N ARG A 157 12.69 9.73 -9.54
CA ARG A 157 13.37 9.87 -10.82
C ARG A 157 14.71 10.58 -10.63
N VAL A 158 15.71 10.11 -11.34
CA VAL A 158 17.03 10.76 -11.48
C VAL A 158 17.37 10.92 -12.96
N ASP A 159 17.82 12.11 -13.35
CA ASP A 159 18.09 12.47 -14.73
C ASP A 159 19.60 12.52 -15.03
N GLY A 160 20.43 12.29 -14.02
CA GLY A 160 21.88 12.32 -14.18
C GLY A 160 22.63 11.93 -12.90
N PRO A 161 23.98 11.84 -13.00
CA PRO A 161 24.83 11.32 -11.92
C PRO A 161 24.80 12.16 -10.63
N ASP A 162 24.62 13.48 -10.72
CA ASP A 162 24.57 14.33 -9.53
C ASP A 162 23.31 14.03 -8.70
N GLN A 163 22.16 13.93 -9.34
CA GLN A 163 20.90 13.55 -8.67
C GLN A 163 20.95 12.13 -8.12
N LEU A 164 21.65 11.20 -8.81
CA LEU A 164 21.84 9.84 -8.34
C LEU A 164 22.64 9.82 -7.03
N ARG A 165 23.75 10.57 -6.98
CA ARG A 165 24.58 10.69 -5.76
C ARG A 165 23.82 11.32 -4.59
N GLU A 166 23.06 12.37 -4.86
CA GLU A 166 22.21 13.01 -3.85
C GLU A 166 21.18 12.03 -3.29
N ALA A 167 20.45 11.31 -4.15
CA ALA A 167 19.47 10.31 -3.74
C ALA A 167 20.09 9.18 -2.92
N HIS A 168 21.26 8.70 -3.31
CA HIS A 168 21.99 7.68 -2.57
C HIS A 168 22.42 8.16 -1.18
N ASN A 169 22.96 9.38 -1.08
CA ASN A 169 23.38 9.95 0.19
C ASN A 169 22.20 10.09 1.18
N GLU A 170 21.03 10.55 0.71
CA GLU A 170 19.82 10.60 1.52
C GLU A 170 19.41 9.21 2.04
N LEU A 171 19.54 8.17 1.21
CA LEU A 171 19.26 6.79 1.62
C LEU A 171 20.23 6.30 2.71
N LEU A 172 21.50 6.68 2.65
CA LEU A 172 22.49 6.33 3.66
C LEU A 172 22.22 6.99 5.03
N GLU A 173 21.61 8.18 5.03
CA GLU A 173 21.21 8.89 6.25
C GLU A 173 19.97 8.27 6.94
N PHE A 174 19.33 7.29 6.28
CA PHE A 174 18.13 6.61 6.77
C PHE A 174 18.40 5.10 7.02
N PRO A 175 19.22 4.73 8.01
CA PRO A 175 19.67 3.34 8.23
C PRO A 175 18.65 2.40 8.85
N VAL A 176 17.54 2.92 9.38
CA VAL A 176 16.45 2.16 10.00
C VAL A 176 15.10 2.64 9.49
N ASN A 177 14.17 1.70 9.31
CA ASN A 177 12.83 2.04 8.85
C ASN A 177 11.93 2.58 9.99
N ALA A 178 10.70 2.96 9.67
CA ALA A 178 9.73 3.51 10.63
C ALA A 178 9.32 2.54 11.76
N ARG A 179 9.73 1.28 11.69
CA ARG A 179 9.54 0.26 12.72
C ARG A 179 10.81 -0.04 13.50
N GLY A 180 11.90 0.70 13.27
CA GLY A 180 13.18 0.51 13.93
C GLY A 180 13.94 -0.74 13.45
N GLN A 181 13.57 -1.29 12.31
CA GLN A 181 14.30 -2.39 11.69
C GLN A 181 15.45 -1.83 10.84
N ARG A 182 16.60 -2.50 10.89
CA ARG A 182 17.76 -2.15 10.08
C ARG A 182 17.44 -2.39 8.61
N ARG A 183 17.74 -1.41 7.77
CA ARG A 183 17.49 -1.50 6.33
C ARG A 183 18.53 -2.36 5.63
N ASN A 184 18.11 -2.93 4.50
CA ASN A 184 19.00 -3.54 3.53
C ASN A 184 19.79 -2.42 2.79
N PRO A 185 21.12 -2.46 2.70
CA PRO A 185 21.90 -1.45 2.01
C PRO A 185 21.75 -1.48 0.49
N VAL A 186 21.19 -2.54 -0.07
CA VAL A 186 20.98 -2.68 -1.51
C VAL A 186 20.05 -1.59 -2.03
N VAL A 187 20.46 -0.95 -3.11
CA VAL A 187 19.68 0.03 -3.86
C VAL A 187 19.31 -0.57 -5.22
N LEU A 188 18.08 -0.39 -5.61
CA LEU A 188 17.52 -0.80 -6.89
C LEU A 188 17.46 0.42 -7.83
N LEU A 189 18.08 0.30 -9.00
CA LEU A 189 17.89 1.19 -10.13
C LEU A 189 17.02 0.53 -11.17
N GLU A 190 16.06 1.27 -11.72
CA GLU A 190 15.15 0.79 -12.74
C GLU A 190 15.02 1.74 -13.91
N GLU A 191 14.76 1.19 -15.09
CA GLU A 191 14.23 1.91 -16.23
C GLU A 191 13.01 2.74 -15.82
N LEU A 192 12.96 4.00 -16.22
CA LEU A 192 11.79 4.84 -16.01
C LEU A 192 10.65 4.39 -16.93
N LEU A 193 9.69 3.65 -16.42
CA LEU A 193 8.48 3.30 -17.15
C LEU A 193 7.58 4.52 -17.33
N THR A 194 7.11 4.74 -18.56
CA THR A 194 6.18 5.81 -18.91
C THR A 194 4.80 5.27 -19.27
N GLY A 195 3.76 5.97 -18.87
CA GLY A 195 2.36 5.62 -19.11
C GLY A 195 1.50 5.72 -17.85
N PRO A 196 0.18 5.53 -17.97
CA PRO A 196 -0.73 5.46 -16.83
C PRO A 196 -0.35 4.34 -15.85
N GLU A 197 -0.73 4.51 -14.59
CA GLU A 197 -0.54 3.50 -13.56
C GLU A 197 -1.89 2.98 -13.10
N VAL A 198 -1.96 1.68 -12.91
CA VAL A 198 -3.12 0.99 -12.34
C VAL A 198 -2.67 0.00 -11.28
N SER A 199 -3.60 -0.47 -10.47
CA SER A 199 -3.38 -1.65 -9.64
C SER A 199 -4.44 -2.71 -9.87
N VAL A 200 -4.07 -3.97 -9.66
CA VAL A 200 -4.97 -5.12 -9.72
C VAL A 200 -5.10 -5.70 -8.33
N GLU A 201 -6.33 -5.72 -7.84
CA GLU A 201 -6.67 -6.35 -6.58
C GLU A 201 -7.01 -7.82 -6.84
N THR A 202 -6.26 -8.71 -6.22
CA THR A 202 -6.40 -10.18 -6.39
C THR A 202 -6.67 -10.86 -5.07
N VAL A 203 -7.31 -12.03 -5.15
CA VAL A 203 -7.46 -12.96 -4.04
C VAL A 203 -6.99 -14.32 -4.51
N THR A 204 -5.93 -14.85 -3.88
CA THR A 204 -5.44 -16.20 -4.14
C THR A 204 -5.80 -17.08 -2.96
N PHE A 205 -6.48 -18.18 -3.22
CA PHE A 205 -6.89 -19.15 -2.21
C PHE A 205 -6.73 -20.58 -2.73
N ARG A 206 -5.84 -21.34 -2.07
CA ARG A 206 -5.53 -22.74 -2.43
C ARG A 206 -5.15 -22.92 -3.90
N GLY A 207 -4.28 -22.05 -4.39
CA GLY A 207 -3.75 -22.09 -5.74
C GLY A 207 -4.64 -21.47 -6.83
N GLU A 208 -5.82 -20.99 -6.49
CA GLU A 208 -6.72 -20.31 -7.42
C GLU A 208 -6.66 -18.80 -7.20
N THR A 209 -6.26 -18.03 -8.22
CA THR A 209 -6.21 -16.57 -8.18
C THR A 209 -7.42 -15.97 -8.88
N THR A 210 -8.20 -15.19 -8.14
CA THR A 210 -9.35 -14.43 -8.65
C THR A 210 -8.98 -12.94 -8.71
N VAL A 211 -9.22 -12.30 -9.85
CA VAL A 211 -9.10 -10.84 -10.01
C VAL A 211 -10.40 -10.19 -9.54
N VAL A 212 -10.31 -9.36 -8.49
CA VAL A 212 -11.46 -8.62 -7.95
C VAL A 212 -11.75 -7.38 -8.80
N GLY A 213 -10.71 -6.74 -9.32
CA GLY A 213 -10.85 -5.64 -10.26
C GLY A 213 -9.56 -4.84 -10.41
N VAL A 214 -9.63 -3.83 -11.27
CA VAL A 214 -8.53 -2.93 -11.60
C VAL A 214 -8.85 -1.54 -11.06
N THR A 215 -7.90 -0.94 -10.34
CA THR A 215 -7.96 0.42 -9.80
C THR A 215 -7.08 1.34 -10.62
N ASP A 216 -7.58 2.48 -11.03
CA ASP A 216 -6.80 3.53 -11.68
C ASP A 216 -6.07 4.37 -10.64
N LYS A 217 -4.77 4.63 -10.86
CA LYS A 217 -3.90 5.36 -9.95
C LYS A 217 -3.42 6.66 -10.60
N SER A 218 -3.72 7.79 -9.97
CA SER A 218 -3.15 9.08 -10.34
C SER A 218 -1.90 9.35 -9.53
N VAL A 219 -0.83 9.74 -10.21
CA VAL A 219 0.47 10.07 -9.60
C VAL A 219 0.80 11.52 -9.91
N ALA A 220 1.17 12.31 -8.91
CA ALA A 220 1.54 13.71 -9.03
C ALA A 220 2.96 13.96 -8.50
N GLY A 221 3.56 15.05 -8.97
CA GLY A 221 4.78 15.60 -8.39
C GLY A 221 6.05 14.85 -8.78
N GLN A 222 6.61 15.17 -9.96
CA GLN A 222 8.00 14.78 -10.24
C GLN A 222 8.98 15.66 -9.46
N PRO A 223 10.12 15.12 -9.02
CA PRO A 223 10.65 13.78 -9.31
C PRO A 223 10.10 12.65 -8.43
N TRP A 224 9.19 12.94 -7.51
CA TRP A 224 8.56 12.00 -6.58
C TRP A 224 7.30 11.43 -7.21
N PHE A 225 7.06 10.13 -7.00
CA PHE A 225 5.87 9.43 -7.50
C PHE A 225 4.78 9.37 -6.43
N VAL A 226 4.36 10.55 -5.93
CA VAL A 226 3.32 10.65 -4.91
C VAL A 226 1.97 10.41 -5.53
N GLU A 227 1.19 9.51 -4.96
CA GLU A 227 -0.18 9.24 -5.42
C GLU A 227 -1.07 10.45 -5.12
N SER A 228 -1.83 10.91 -6.11
CA SER A 228 -2.77 12.03 -5.95
C SER A 228 -4.23 11.61 -5.91
N GLY A 229 -4.53 10.37 -6.27
CA GLY A 229 -5.89 9.82 -6.22
C GLY A 229 -6.01 8.44 -6.84
N HIS A 230 -7.16 7.81 -6.60
CA HIS A 230 -7.52 6.50 -7.14
C HIS A 230 -8.96 6.48 -7.58
N MET A 231 -9.29 5.65 -8.56
CA MET A 231 -10.67 5.37 -8.95
C MET A 231 -10.86 3.88 -9.22
N PHE A 232 -11.93 3.32 -8.67
CA PHE A 232 -12.35 1.95 -8.93
C PHE A 232 -13.78 1.93 -9.52
N PRO A 233 -14.05 1.11 -10.56
CA PRO A 233 -13.06 0.43 -11.37
C PRO A 233 -12.30 1.41 -12.26
N ALA A 234 -11.12 1.00 -12.75
CA ALA A 234 -10.36 1.76 -13.73
C ALA A 234 -11.15 1.88 -15.05
N ALA A 235 -11.09 3.05 -15.68
CA ALA A 235 -11.72 3.29 -16.96
C ALA A 235 -10.83 2.80 -18.13
N LEU A 236 -10.71 1.47 -18.26
CA LEU A 236 -9.93 0.79 -19.29
C LEU A 236 -10.85 0.15 -20.33
N ASP A 237 -10.38 0.01 -21.57
CA ASP A 237 -11.00 -0.90 -22.52
C ASP A 237 -10.80 -2.37 -22.11
N ALA A 238 -11.65 -3.26 -22.63
CA ALA A 238 -11.66 -4.66 -22.21
C ALA A 238 -10.32 -5.39 -22.46
N ALA A 239 -9.66 -5.12 -23.59
CA ALA A 239 -8.41 -5.78 -23.94
C ALA A 239 -7.26 -5.33 -23.03
N THR A 240 -7.19 -4.03 -22.71
CA THR A 240 -6.22 -3.48 -21.75
C THR A 240 -6.47 -4.04 -20.35
N ALA A 241 -7.73 -4.09 -19.90
CA ALA A 241 -8.07 -4.63 -18.59
C ALA A 241 -7.70 -6.13 -18.47
N GLU A 242 -7.94 -6.93 -19.50
CA GLU A 242 -7.57 -8.34 -19.57
C GLU A 242 -6.04 -8.51 -19.50
N ALA A 243 -5.29 -7.79 -20.35
CA ALA A 243 -3.82 -7.88 -20.35
C ALA A 243 -3.18 -7.49 -19.00
N VAL A 244 -3.74 -6.48 -18.32
CA VAL A 244 -3.31 -6.07 -16.97
C VAL A 244 -3.61 -7.16 -15.94
N ALA A 245 -4.80 -7.75 -16.01
CA ALA A 245 -5.22 -8.83 -15.13
C ALA A 245 -4.31 -10.06 -15.30
N GLU A 246 -4.08 -10.51 -16.53
CA GLU A 246 -3.19 -11.64 -16.86
C GLU A 246 -1.76 -11.40 -16.38
N THR A 247 -1.19 -10.20 -16.62
CA THR A 247 0.15 -9.83 -16.16
C THR A 247 0.26 -9.90 -14.64
N SER A 248 -0.79 -9.44 -13.93
CA SER A 248 -0.83 -9.45 -12.46
C SER A 248 -0.98 -10.85 -11.89
N VAL A 249 -1.82 -11.69 -12.49
CA VAL A 249 -1.97 -13.10 -12.11
C VAL A 249 -0.63 -13.83 -12.31
N ALA A 250 0.00 -13.66 -13.47
CA ALA A 250 1.31 -14.25 -13.74
C ALA A 250 2.39 -13.82 -12.72
N ALA A 251 2.35 -12.55 -12.26
CA ALA A 251 3.27 -12.07 -11.23
C ALA A 251 3.02 -12.73 -9.85
N VAL A 252 1.76 -12.88 -9.45
CA VAL A 252 1.36 -13.55 -8.21
C VAL A 252 1.80 -15.02 -8.22
N GLU A 253 1.56 -15.72 -9.33
CA GLU A 253 1.94 -17.12 -9.54
C GLU A 253 3.47 -17.29 -9.56
N ALA A 254 4.20 -16.43 -10.28
CA ALA A 254 5.67 -16.49 -10.35
C ALA A 254 6.31 -16.31 -8.97
N LEU A 255 5.75 -15.44 -8.11
CA LEU A 255 6.21 -15.27 -6.74
C LEU A 255 5.83 -16.44 -5.82
N GLY A 256 4.91 -17.32 -6.24
CA GLY A 256 4.40 -18.44 -5.46
C GLY A 256 3.47 -18.00 -4.33
N LEU A 257 2.80 -16.87 -4.49
CA LEU A 257 1.86 -16.36 -3.49
C LEU A 257 0.57 -17.19 -3.49
N ASP A 258 0.18 -17.65 -2.32
CA ASP A 258 -1.08 -18.38 -2.08
C ASP A 258 -1.67 -17.97 -0.73
N ASN A 259 -2.96 -18.18 -0.55
CA ASN A 259 -3.71 -17.79 0.64
C ASN A 259 -3.46 -16.32 1.02
N VAL A 260 -3.69 -15.42 0.07
CA VAL A 260 -3.36 -13.99 0.19
C VAL A 260 -4.35 -13.11 -0.56
N VAL A 261 -4.57 -11.91 -0.05
CA VAL A 261 -5.10 -10.78 -0.83
C VAL A 261 -3.90 -10.04 -1.41
N GLY A 262 -3.85 -9.89 -2.72
CA GLY A 262 -2.75 -9.27 -3.44
C GLY A 262 -3.13 -7.89 -3.99
N HIS A 263 -2.14 -7.00 -4.03
CA HIS A 263 -2.22 -5.68 -4.65
C HIS A 263 -1.01 -5.53 -5.58
N THR A 264 -1.24 -5.62 -6.88
CA THR A 264 -0.18 -5.55 -7.91
C THR A 264 -0.26 -4.24 -8.66
N GLU A 265 0.81 -3.44 -8.60
CA GLU A 265 0.94 -2.17 -9.33
C GLU A 265 1.52 -2.41 -10.72
N VAL A 266 0.91 -1.81 -11.73
CA VAL A 266 1.24 -2.03 -13.14
C VAL A 266 1.28 -0.70 -13.89
N LYS A 267 2.32 -0.48 -14.70
CA LYS A 267 2.40 0.61 -15.70
C LYS A 267 1.88 0.13 -17.04
N LEU A 268 0.99 0.91 -17.63
CA LEU A 268 0.49 0.71 -19.00
C LEU A 268 1.45 1.39 -19.97
N THR A 269 2.49 0.66 -20.40
CA THR A 269 3.49 1.19 -21.34
C THR A 269 3.06 0.96 -22.79
N PRO A 270 3.70 1.65 -23.78
CA PRO A 270 3.45 1.37 -25.19
C PRO A 270 3.77 -0.09 -25.61
N GLN A 271 4.57 -0.81 -24.83
CA GLN A 271 4.92 -2.21 -25.05
C GLN A 271 4.02 -3.18 -24.29
N GLY A 272 2.98 -2.69 -23.65
CA GLY A 272 2.06 -3.46 -22.81
C GLY A 272 2.25 -3.25 -21.31
N PRO A 273 1.46 -3.97 -20.48
CA PRO A 273 1.53 -3.89 -19.03
C PRO A 273 2.89 -4.31 -18.50
N ARG A 274 3.46 -3.58 -17.51
CA ARG A 274 4.69 -3.92 -16.82
C ARG A 274 4.54 -3.77 -15.31
N VAL A 275 4.90 -4.81 -14.56
CA VAL A 275 4.77 -4.86 -13.11
C VAL A 275 5.73 -3.87 -12.44
N VAL A 276 5.18 -3.02 -11.58
CA VAL A 276 5.92 -2.06 -10.75
C VAL A 276 6.20 -2.63 -9.35
N GLU A 277 5.19 -3.23 -8.72
CA GLU A 277 5.30 -3.79 -7.37
C GLU A 277 4.20 -4.84 -7.14
N VAL A 278 4.48 -5.85 -6.31
CA VAL A 278 3.49 -6.83 -5.84
C VAL A 278 3.48 -6.80 -4.31
N ASN A 279 2.34 -6.47 -3.73
CA ASN A 279 2.15 -6.40 -2.29
C ASN A 279 1.25 -7.56 -1.84
N PRO A 280 1.74 -8.51 -1.00
CA PRO A 280 0.95 -9.67 -0.56
C PRO A 280 0.05 -9.31 0.64
N ARG A 281 -0.79 -8.30 0.46
CA ARG A 281 -1.77 -7.78 1.41
C ARG A 281 -2.83 -6.93 0.71
N PRO A 282 -3.97 -6.66 1.36
CA PRO A 282 -4.93 -5.69 0.86
C PRO A 282 -4.29 -4.31 0.65
N ALA A 283 -4.73 -3.61 -0.40
CA ALA A 283 -4.24 -2.30 -0.79
C ALA A 283 -4.33 -1.25 0.33
N GLY A 284 -3.39 -0.32 0.32
CA GLY A 284 -3.41 0.91 1.13
C GLY A 284 -4.31 2.00 0.54
N ASN A 285 -4.10 3.22 1.01
CA ASN A 285 -4.69 4.46 0.47
C ASN A 285 -6.19 4.37 0.15
N GLN A 286 -6.95 3.60 0.96
CA GLN A 286 -8.40 3.41 0.85
C GLN A 286 -8.87 2.68 -0.42
N ILE A 287 -8.00 2.08 -1.21
CA ILE A 287 -8.41 1.30 -2.41
C ILE A 287 -9.37 0.17 -2.01
N THR A 288 -9.12 -0.53 -0.89
CA THR A 288 -10.04 -1.55 -0.37
C THR A 288 -11.45 -1.00 -0.12
N GLU A 289 -11.57 0.24 0.33
CA GLU A 289 -12.86 0.90 0.54
C GLU A 289 -13.52 1.28 -0.80
N LEU A 290 -12.74 1.72 -1.80
CA LEU A 290 -13.27 1.96 -3.15
C LEU A 290 -13.86 0.68 -3.75
N VAL A 291 -13.13 -0.45 -3.65
CA VAL A 291 -13.62 -1.77 -4.07
C VAL A 291 -14.92 -2.12 -3.35
N ARG A 292 -14.94 -1.99 -2.02
CA ARG A 292 -16.13 -2.29 -1.22
C ARG A 292 -17.34 -1.41 -1.59
N ARG A 293 -17.13 -0.13 -1.87
CA ARG A 293 -18.20 0.81 -2.25
C ARG A 293 -18.83 0.48 -3.58
N VAL A 294 -18.11 -0.14 -4.50
CA VAL A 294 -18.62 -0.49 -5.82
C VAL A 294 -19.13 -1.93 -5.88
N THR A 295 -18.38 -2.86 -5.31
CA THR A 295 -18.66 -4.31 -5.45
C THR A 295 -19.36 -4.92 -4.22
N GLY A 296 -19.29 -4.26 -3.07
CA GLY A 296 -19.71 -4.84 -1.79
C GLY A 296 -18.68 -5.80 -1.16
N ILE A 297 -17.61 -6.16 -1.88
CA ILE A 297 -16.57 -7.06 -1.38
C ILE A 297 -15.66 -6.31 -0.39
N ASP A 298 -15.64 -6.74 0.87
CA ASP A 298 -14.71 -6.22 1.89
C ASP A 298 -13.41 -7.04 1.89
N LEU A 299 -12.37 -6.52 1.22
CA LEU A 299 -11.07 -7.18 1.13
C LEU A 299 -10.37 -7.35 2.50
N ALA A 300 -10.72 -6.57 3.52
CA ALA A 300 -10.21 -6.77 4.87
C ALA A 300 -10.87 -7.98 5.55
N ALA A 301 -12.18 -8.18 5.33
CA ALA A 301 -12.90 -9.37 5.77
C ALA A 301 -12.43 -10.62 5.02
N VAL A 302 -12.29 -10.53 3.69
CA VAL A 302 -11.71 -11.60 2.85
C VAL A 302 -10.32 -12.02 3.35
N TYR A 303 -9.47 -11.07 3.70
CA TYR A 303 -8.14 -11.35 4.23
C TYR A 303 -8.18 -12.09 5.57
N ALA A 304 -9.13 -11.72 6.44
CA ALA A 304 -9.36 -12.44 7.69
C ALA A 304 -9.88 -13.87 7.47
N GLN A 305 -10.83 -14.07 6.54
CA GLN A 305 -11.34 -15.40 6.17
C GLN A 305 -10.23 -16.32 5.66
N ILE A 306 -9.38 -15.81 4.75
CA ILE A 306 -8.21 -16.55 4.24
C ILE A 306 -7.28 -16.97 5.38
N ALA A 307 -7.01 -16.08 6.33
CA ALA A 307 -6.15 -16.38 7.49
C ALA A 307 -6.76 -17.45 8.42
N LEU A 308 -8.06 -17.67 8.36
CA LEU A 308 -8.77 -18.76 9.04
C LEU A 308 -8.88 -20.04 8.18
N GLY A 309 -8.37 -20.04 6.94
CA GLY A 309 -8.49 -21.13 5.98
C GLY A 309 -9.89 -21.28 5.37
N GLU A 310 -10.73 -20.27 5.54
CA GLU A 310 -12.08 -20.21 5.01
C GLU A 310 -12.07 -19.74 3.55
N LYS A 311 -12.92 -20.37 2.71
CA LYS A 311 -13.08 -19.93 1.33
C LYS A 311 -13.83 -18.59 1.31
N PRO A 312 -13.22 -17.50 0.79
CA PRO A 312 -13.90 -16.20 0.74
C PRO A 312 -15.03 -16.18 -0.28
N ASP A 313 -16.07 -15.40 0.02
CA ASP A 313 -17.11 -15.07 -0.96
C ASP A 313 -16.70 -13.79 -1.71
N LEU A 314 -16.49 -13.93 -3.01
CA LEU A 314 -16.08 -12.84 -3.90
C LEU A 314 -17.18 -12.44 -4.88
N HIS A 315 -18.44 -12.81 -4.61
CA HIS A 315 -19.55 -12.40 -5.47
C HIS A 315 -19.90 -10.93 -5.22
N PRO A 316 -19.85 -10.08 -6.27
CA PRO A 316 -20.28 -8.69 -6.15
C PRO A 316 -21.76 -8.58 -5.79
N VAL A 317 -22.07 -7.63 -4.92
CA VAL A 317 -23.45 -7.26 -4.59
C VAL A 317 -23.74 -5.84 -5.07
N GLY A 318 -24.96 -5.58 -5.52
CA GLY A 318 -25.37 -4.25 -5.97
C GLY A 318 -25.33 -3.22 -4.84
N THR A 319 -24.42 -2.25 -4.92
CA THR A 319 -24.28 -1.16 -3.93
C THR A 319 -24.98 0.12 -4.38
N GLY A 320 -25.36 0.22 -5.66
CA GLY A 320 -25.87 1.44 -6.28
C GLY A 320 -24.76 2.36 -6.82
N ALA A 321 -23.49 2.10 -6.54
CA ALA A 321 -22.36 2.83 -7.10
C ALA A 321 -21.75 2.07 -8.29
N ALA A 322 -21.56 2.76 -9.42
CA ALA A 322 -20.84 2.24 -10.57
C ALA A 322 -19.36 2.67 -10.59
N SER A 323 -19.01 3.72 -9.86
CA SER A 323 -17.62 4.12 -9.61
C SER A 323 -17.46 4.76 -8.23
N ALA A 324 -16.27 4.62 -7.67
CA ALA A 324 -15.83 5.30 -6.45
C ALA A 324 -14.41 5.85 -6.65
N ALA A 325 -14.14 7.05 -6.16
CA ALA A 325 -12.83 7.66 -6.28
C ALA A 325 -12.41 8.36 -4.99
N ILE A 326 -11.11 8.39 -4.75
CA ILE A 326 -10.49 9.18 -3.71
C ILE A 326 -9.48 10.14 -4.34
N SER A 327 -9.44 11.38 -3.87
CA SER A 327 -8.40 12.35 -4.21
C SER A 327 -7.72 12.84 -2.95
N PHE A 328 -6.39 12.97 -2.98
CA PHE A 328 -5.58 13.36 -1.84
C PHE A 328 -5.21 14.83 -1.90
N LEU A 329 -5.36 15.54 -0.78
CA LEU A 329 -4.87 16.89 -0.61
C LEU A 329 -3.38 16.86 -0.31
N LEU A 330 -2.57 17.18 -1.31
CA LEU A 330 -1.13 17.31 -1.17
C LEU A 330 -0.77 18.70 -0.59
N PRO A 331 0.28 18.82 0.26
CA PRO A 331 0.74 20.12 0.73
C PRO A 331 1.32 20.93 -0.43
N PRO A 332 0.79 22.15 -0.70
CA PRO A 332 1.35 23.05 -1.71
C PRO A 332 2.78 23.52 -1.38
N ARG A 333 3.12 23.58 -0.09
CA ARG A 333 4.44 23.91 0.44
C ARG A 333 4.59 23.39 1.87
N GLU A 334 5.79 23.44 2.38
CA GLU A 334 6.06 23.20 3.80
C GLU A 334 5.55 24.35 4.68
N GLY A 335 5.20 24.05 5.93
CA GLY A 335 4.77 25.04 6.90
C GLY A 335 3.76 24.51 7.90
N THR A 336 3.38 25.33 8.87
CA THR A 336 2.34 25.00 9.84
C THR A 336 0.98 25.43 9.30
N ILE A 337 0.01 24.53 9.27
CA ILE A 337 -1.35 24.82 8.80
C ILE A 337 -2.04 25.77 9.78
N ALA A 338 -2.55 26.90 9.28
CA ALA A 338 -3.43 27.79 10.03
C ALA A 338 -4.90 27.39 9.87
N GLU A 339 -5.30 27.06 8.64
CA GLU A 339 -6.67 26.69 8.29
C GLU A 339 -6.70 25.94 6.96
N ILE A 340 -7.70 25.07 6.77
CA ILE A 340 -8.09 24.56 5.46
C ILE A 340 -9.51 24.99 5.20
N GLY A 341 -9.71 25.92 4.25
CA GLY A 341 -11.01 26.41 3.81
C GLY A 341 -11.69 25.44 2.83
N GLY A 342 -13.00 25.63 2.57
CA GLY A 342 -13.79 24.80 1.64
C GLY A 342 -14.36 23.51 2.26
N VAL A 343 -14.14 23.28 3.56
CA VAL A 343 -14.57 22.03 4.25
C VAL A 343 -16.10 21.97 4.41
N ALA A 344 -16.77 23.12 4.54
CA ALA A 344 -18.23 23.15 4.68
C ALA A 344 -18.93 22.72 3.39
N GLU A 345 -18.45 23.16 2.25
CA GLU A 345 -18.92 22.79 0.91
C GLU A 345 -18.68 21.31 0.65
N LEU A 346 -17.50 20.82 1.03
CA LEU A 346 -17.15 19.43 0.97
C LEU A 346 -18.11 18.53 1.77
N ALA A 347 -18.37 18.93 3.04
CA ALA A 347 -19.25 18.18 3.93
C ALA A 347 -20.71 18.19 3.51
N ALA A 348 -21.12 19.17 2.71
CA ALA A 348 -22.49 19.31 2.19
C ALA A 348 -22.73 18.57 0.87
N ASP A 349 -21.69 18.08 0.21
CA ASP A 349 -21.81 17.41 -1.07
C ASP A 349 -22.36 15.96 -0.92
N PRO A 350 -23.50 15.63 -1.56
CA PRO A 350 -24.14 14.32 -1.38
C PRO A 350 -23.35 13.16 -1.99
N ALA A 351 -22.38 13.40 -2.89
CA ALA A 351 -21.52 12.37 -3.45
C ALA A 351 -20.37 11.99 -2.51
N VAL A 352 -20.06 12.83 -1.52
CA VAL A 352 -18.98 12.60 -0.55
C VAL A 352 -19.40 11.52 0.45
N VAL A 353 -18.64 10.46 0.52
CA VAL A 353 -18.90 9.32 1.41
C VAL A 353 -17.87 9.18 2.53
N ASP A 354 -16.70 9.81 2.37
CA ASP A 354 -15.66 9.92 3.40
C ASP A 354 -14.73 11.08 3.10
N TRP A 355 -14.24 11.75 4.13
CA TRP A 355 -13.20 12.76 3.99
C TRP A 355 -12.48 12.99 5.31
N VAL A 356 -11.22 13.38 5.20
CA VAL A 356 -10.38 13.80 6.33
C VAL A 356 -9.50 14.95 5.86
N VAL A 357 -9.33 15.97 6.71
CA VAL A 357 -8.33 17.03 6.52
C VAL A 357 -7.58 17.29 7.83
N LYS A 358 -6.30 17.66 7.72
CA LYS A 358 -5.49 18.03 8.88
C LYS A 358 -5.97 19.37 9.45
N GLY A 359 -6.01 19.46 10.79
CA GLY A 359 -6.40 20.68 11.49
C GLY A 359 -5.28 21.70 11.63
N PRO A 360 -5.63 22.90 12.17
CA PRO A 360 -4.66 23.93 12.54
C PRO A 360 -3.57 23.39 13.46
N GLY A 361 -2.34 23.91 13.30
CA GLY A 361 -1.15 23.46 14.04
C GLY A 361 -0.44 22.25 13.45
N HIS A 362 -1.01 21.57 12.46
CA HIS A 362 -0.30 20.48 11.78
C HIS A 362 0.88 21.03 10.96
N ARG A 363 2.05 20.43 11.13
CA ARG A 363 3.25 20.79 10.36
C ARG A 363 3.29 19.96 9.08
N ALA A 364 3.02 20.61 7.96
CA ALA A 364 3.13 20.02 6.63
C ALA A 364 4.60 19.97 6.20
N GLY A 365 5.06 18.80 5.76
CA GLY A 365 6.33 18.63 5.05
C GLY A 365 6.16 18.77 3.54
N ALA A 366 7.25 18.63 2.78
CA ALA A 366 7.19 18.53 1.33
C ALA A 366 6.48 17.23 0.89
N ALA A 367 5.79 17.26 -0.24
CA ALA A 367 5.10 16.10 -0.82
C ALA A 367 6.12 15.17 -1.52
N THR A 368 6.87 14.41 -0.73
CA THR A 368 7.92 13.48 -1.22
C THR A 368 7.55 12.01 -1.10
N SER A 369 6.45 11.69 -0.45
CA SER A 369 5.92 10.33 -0.28
C SER A 369 4.44 10.36 0.06
N ASN A 370 3.79 9.19 0.01
CA ASN A 370 2.39 9.01 0.39
C ASN A 370 2.11 9.24 1.90
N ASN A 371 3.12 9.52 2.70
CA ASN A 371 2.96 9.88 4.12
C ASN A 371 2.68 11.39 4.33
N ASN A 372 2.76 12.21 3.30
CA ASN A 372 2.71 13.67 3.41
C ASN A 372 1.32 14.28 3.15
N TYR A 373 0.28 13.49 2.98
CA TYR A 373 -1.06 13.98 2.72
C TYR A 373 -1.60 14.89 3.83
N LEU A 374 -2.23 16.00 3.44
CA LEU A 374 -3.01 16.87 4.34
C LEU A 374 -4.44 16.38 4.52
N GLY A 375 -4.91 15.50 3.68
CA GLY A 375 -6.23 14.92 3.75
C GLY A 375 -6.62 14.15 2.50
N HIS A 376 -7.88 13.73 2.45
CA HIS A 376 -8.48 13.10 1.28
C HIS A 376 -9.98 13.39 1.22
N VAL A 377 -10.52 13.21 0.04
CA VAL A 377 -11.96 13.21 -0.24
C VAL A 377 -12.31 11.96 -1.04
N MET A 378 -13.30 11.20 -0.58
CA MET A 378 -13.83 10.05 -1.27
C MET A 378 -15.26 10.30 -1.71
N VAL A 379 -15.55 9.99 -2.96
CA VAL A 379 -16.89 10.11 -3.56
C VAL A 379 -17.32 8.81 -4.23
N THR A 380 -18.64 8.65 -4.37
CA THR A 380 -19.24 7.58 -5.20
C THR A 380 -20.11 8.18 -6.28
N SER A 381 -20.29 7.46 -7.38
CA SER A 381 -21.19 7.83 -8.49
C SER A 381 -21.93 6.60 -9.01
N ALA A 382 -23.19 6.79 -9.40
CA ALA A 382 -23.96 5.79 -10.12
C ALA A 382 -23.53 5.68 -11.61
N GLU A 383 -22.68 6.59 -12.09
CA GLU A 383 -22.13 6.58 -13.45
C GLU A 383 -20.70 6.02 -13.44
N ALA A 384 -20.41 5.14 -14.38
CA ALA A 384 -19.06 4.58 -14.54
C ALA A 384 -18.05 5.68 -14.89
N GLY A 385 -16.91 5.71 -14.18
CA GLY A 385 -15.83 6.65 -14.44
C GLY A 385 -16.05 8.09 -13.95
N ALA A 386 -17.25 8.47 -13.50
CA ALA A 386 -17.57 9.85 -13.16
C ALA A 386 -17.02 10.31 -11.79
N ALA A 387 -16.73 9.37 -10.88
CA ALA A 387 -16.31 9.69 -9.51
C ALA A 387 -14.99 10.49 -9.44
N ARG A 388 -14.03 10.23 -10.34
CA ARG A 388 -12.72 10.89 -10.34
C ARG A 388 -12.81 12.41 -10.44
N ALA A 389 -13.44 12.90 -11.51
CA ALA A 389 -13.53 14.34 -11.75
C ALA A 389 -14.20 15.07 -10.59
N ARG A 390 -15.17 14.42 -9.91
CA ARG A 390 -15.82 15.00 -8.74
C ARG A 390 -14.88 15.05 -7.53
N ALA A 391 -14.14 13.97 -7.24
CA ALA A 391 -13.19 13.95 -6.14
C ALA A 391 -12.08 15.00 -6.32
N GLU A 392 -11.51 15.07 -7.52
CA GLU A 392 -10.48 16.06 -7.88
C GLU A 392 -11.00 17.51 -7.76
N SER A 393 -12.21 17.78 -8.26
CA SER A 393 -12.84 19.11 -8.15
C SER A 393 -13.05 19.53 -6.69
N LEU A 394 -13.47 18.62 -5.83
CA LEU A 394 -13.68 18.91 -4.40
C LEU A 394 -12.37 19.19 -3.67
N VAL A 395 -11.32 18.41 -3.96
CA VAL A 395 -9.98 18.67 -3.38
C VAL A 395 -9.41 19.98 -3.89
N ALA A 396 -9.60 20.32 -5.17
CA ALA A 396 -9.17 21.59 -5.75
C ALA A 396 -9.91 22.80 -5.15
N GLY A 397 -11.09 22.60 -4.58
CA GLY A 397 -11.84 23.64 -3.85
C GLY A 397 -11.35 23.89 -2.42
N LEU A 398 -10.42 23.09 -1.90
CA LEU A 398 -9.85 23.26 -0.57
C LEU A 398 -8.70 24.29 -0.60
N ASP A 399 -8.77 25.29 0.29
CA ASP A 399 -7.78 26.38 0.41
C ASP A 399 -6.89 26.16 1.63
N VAL A 400 -5.61 25.79 1.40
CA VAL A 400 -4.64 25.52 2.46
C VAL A 400 -3.93 26.83 2.86
N ARG A 401 -4.24 27.35 4.04
CA ARG A 401 -3.61 28.54 4.61
C ARG A 401 -2.58 28.14 5.66
N TYR A 402 -1.45 28.78 5.62
CA TYR A 402 -0.33 28.54 6.53
C TYR A 402 -0.19 29.67 7.54
N ALA A 403 0.18 29.32 8.77
CA ALA A 403 0.54 30.30 9.78
C ALA A 403 1.76 31.15 9.33
N GLU A 404 1.78 32.41 9.71
CA GLU A 404 2.96 33.22 9.50
C GLU A 404 4.16 32.63 10.24
N ALA A 405 5.32 32.67 9.60
CA ALA A 405 6.56 32.26 10.28
C ALA A 405 6.80 33.22 11.45
N VAL A 406 6.79 32.71 12.67
CA VAL A 406 7.23 33.49 13.83
C VAL A 406 8.70 33.83 13.58
N LYS A 407 8.98 35.15 13.38
CA LYS A 407 10.33 35.68 13.15
C LYS A 407 11.21 35.50 14.37
#